data_23534097b67d63376cd991d26fd7adbb
#
_entry.id   23534097b67d63376cd991d26fd7adbb
#
_cell.length_a   1.000
_cell.length_b   1.000
_cell.length_c   1.000
_cell.angle_alpha   90.00
_cell.angle_beta   90.00
_cell.angle_gamma   90.00
#
_symmetry.space_group_name_H-M   'P 1'
#
loop_
_entity.id
_entity.type
_entity.pdbx_description
1 polymer ?
#
loop_
_entity_poly.entity_id
_entity_poly.type
_entity_poly.pdbx_seq_one_letter_code
_entity_poly.pdbx_strand_id
1 'polypeptide(L)'
;MKNVLVVAPHADDEILGCGGVIAKHLEAGDQVFIAIMTNAAVGAPELFDAEAIEIIRAEAKRSHALLDVTETAYFDFPAPQLEQYPQYKIASVLNQLIREKQID
;
A
#
# COMPACT_ATOMS: atom_id res chain seq x y z
N MET A 1 -5.35 8.02 20.36
CA MET A 1 -4.55 7.56 19.21
C MET A 1 -5.30 6.51 18.43
N LYS A 2 -5.35 6.66 17.13
CA LYS A 2 -5.99 5.69 16.22
C LYS A 2 -4.94 4.94 15.42
N ASN A 3 -5.28 3.75 14.97
CA ASN A 3 -4.50 2.99 14.01
C ASN A 3 -5.26 3.03 12.67
N VAL A 4 -4.68 3.67 11.68
CA VAL A 4 -5.32 3.96 10.40
C VAL A 4 -4.64 3.14 9.31
N LEU A 5 -5.42 2.51 8.45
CA LEU A 5 -4.92 1.77 7.29
C LEU A 5 -5.32 2.49 6.00
N VAL A 6 -4.34 2.80 5.18
CA VAL A 6 -4.55 3.34 3.82
C VAL A 6 -4.27 2.22 2.83
N VAL A 7 -5.23 1.93 1.98
CA VAL A 7 -5.11 0.89 0.96
C VAL A 7 -4.96 1.56 -0.40
N ALA A 8 -3.87 1.28 -1.09
CA ALA A 8 -3.60 1.82 -2.41
C ALA A 8 -3.40 0.68 -3.42
N PRO A 9 -4.02 0.77 -4.61
CA PRO A 9 -3.80 -0.26 -5.64
C PRO A 9 -2.35 -0.30 -6.10
N HIS A 10 -1.72 0.84 -6.30
CA HIS A 10 -0.33 0.94 -6.80
C HIS A 10 0.48 1.87 -5.91
N ALA A 11 1.80 1.73 -5.94
CA ALA A 11 2.70 2.68 -5.30
C ALA A 11 2.48 4.09 -5.88
N ASP A 12 2.53 5.11 -5.02
CA ASP A 12 2.27 6.53 -5.26
C ASP A 12 0.79 6.93 -5.17
N ASP A 13 -0.16 6.02 -5.36
CA ASP A 13 -1.59 6.35 -5.25
C ASP A 13 -1.95 6.89 -3.86
N GLU A 14 -1.33 6.35 -2.80
CA GLU A 14 -1.56 6.78 -1.42
C GLU A 14 -1.12 8.22 -1.19
N ILE A 15 -0.01 8.63 -1.79
CA ILE A 15 0.52 9.99 -1.65
C ILE A 15 -0.33 10.97 -2.46
N LEU A 16 -0.63 10.63 -3.72
CA LEU A 16 -1.41 11.49 -4.61
C LEU A 16 -2.86 11.64 -4.14
N GLY A 17 -3.44 10.55 -3.62
CA GLY A 17 -4.84 10.55 -3.20
C GLY A 17 -5.05 10.93 -1.74
N CYS A 18 -4.16 10.51 -0.84
CA CYS A 18 -4.36 10.59 0.61
C CYS A 18 -3.22 11.28 1.37
N GLY A 19 -2.24 11.86 0.68
CA GLY A 19 -1.07 12.44 1.35
C GLY A 19 -1.41 13.44 2.44
N GLY A 20 -2.36 14.34 2.19
CA GLY A 20 -2.81 15.32 3.17
C GLY A 20 -3.52 14.70 4.36
N VAL A 21 -4.33 13.67 4.13
CA VAL A 21 -5.04 12.95 5.19
C VAL A 21 -4.04 12.16 6.04
N ILE A 22 -3.05 11.52 5.41
CA ILE A 22 -1.99 10.80 6.11
C ILE A 22 -1.24 11.75 7.04
N ALA A 23 -0.82 12.91 6.53
CA ALA A 23 -0.09 13.90 7.31
C ALA A 23 -0.93 14.38 8.51
N LYS A 24 -2.22 14.59 8.30
CA LYS A 24 -3.13 15.03 9.35
C LYS A 24 -3.24 14.02 10.49
N HIS A 25 -3.38 12.74 10.16
CA HIS A 25 -3.41 11.69 11.17
C HIS A 25 -2.11 11.60 11.96
N LEU A 26 -0.98 11.69 11.27
CA LEU A 26 0.32 11.64 11.91
C LEU A 26 0.56 12.83 12.84
N GLU A 27 0.13 14.02 12.45
CA GLU A 27 0.16 15.21 13.32
C GLU A 27 -0.69 15.03 14.57
N ALA A 28 -1.80 14.32 14.45
CA ALA A 28 -2.69 14.05 15.58
C ALA A 28 -2.16 12.96 16.52
N GLY A 29 -1.03 12.35 16.20
CA GLY A 29 -0.45 11.27 16.99
C GLY A 29 -0.96 9.89 16.64
N ASP A 30 -1.70 9.75 15.56
CA ASP A 30 -2.20 8.46 15.07
C ASP A 30 -1.08 7.67 14.40
N GLN A 31 -1.20 6.34 14.40
CA GLN A 31 -0.33 5.49 13.61
C GLN A 31 -0.97 5.24 12.26
N VAL A 32 -0.16 5.34 11.19
CA VAL A 32 -0.64 5.11 9.83
C VAL A 32 0.11 3.95 9.20
N PHE A 33 -0.65 2.99 8.73
CA PHE A 33 -0.16 1.82 8.00
C PHE A 33 -0.64 1.93 6.57
N ILE A 34 0.20 1.56 5.62
CA ILE A 34 -0.12 1.61 4.19
C ILE A 34 -0.03 0.20 3.62
N ALA A 35 -1.00 -0.18 2.80
CA ALA A 35 -0.97 -1.42 2.03
C ALA A 35 -0.96 -1.09 0.54
N ILE A 36 0.10 -1.47 -0.14
CA ILE A 36 0.23 -1.38 -1.60
C ILE A 36 -0.13 -2.75 -2.16
N MET A 37 -1.21 -2.83 -2.93
CA MET A 37 -1.84 -4.10 -3.25
C MET A 37 -1.25 -4.81 -4.47
N THR A 38 -0.81 -4.09 -5.49
CA THR A 38 -0.47 -4.73 -6.76
C THR A 38 0.99 -4.59 -7.15
N ASN A 39 1.39 -5.48 -8.06
CA ASN A 39 2.70 -5.47 -8.70
C ASN A 39 2.49 -5.65 -10.20
N ALA A 40 2.79 -4.61 -10.98
CA ALA A 40 2.58 -4.63 -12.42
C ALA A 40 3.48 -5.65 -13.14
N ALA A 41 4.63 -6.00 -12.57
CA ALA A 41 5.50 -7.02 -13.13
C ALA A 41 4.90 -8.42 -13.02
N VAL A 42 3.98 -8.64 -12.09
CA VAL A 42 3.25 -9.91 -11.95
C VAL A 42 2.14 -10.01 -12.99
N GLY A 43 1.37 -8.92 -13.18
CA GLY A 43 0.23 -8.92 -14.10
C GLY A 43 0.59 -8.66 -15.55
N ALA A 44 1.62 -7.86 -15.79
CA ALA A 44 2.05 -7.47 -17.15
C ALA A 44 3.58 -7.45 -17.27
N PRO A 45 4.24 -8.61 -17.13
CA PRO A 45 5.72 -8.67 -17.12
C PRO A 45 6.36 -8.21 -18.43
N GLU A 46 5.64 -8.26 -19.54
CA GLU A 46 6.12 -7.78 -20.83
C GLU A 46 6.18 -6.24 -20.92
N LEU A 47 5.46 -5.54 -20.05
CA LEU A 47 5.44 -4.07 -20.00
C LEU A 47 6.24 -3.52 -18.81
N PHE A 48 6.29 -4.27 -17.72
CA PHE A 48 6.93 -3.82 -16.47
C PHE A 48 7.83 -4.94 -15.96
N ASP A 49 9.12 -4.70 -15.84
CA ASP A 49 10.01 -5.70 -15.25
C ASP A 49 10.08 -5.55 -13.72
N ALA A 50 10.59 -6.61 -13.08
CA ALA A 50 10.66 -6.63 -11.61
C ALA A 50 11.59 -5.55 -11.06
N GLU A 51 12.65 -5.21 -11.78
CA GLU A 51 13.59 -4.18 -11.35
C GLU A 51 12.95 -2.80 -11.33
N ALA A 52 12.14 -2.47 -12.34
CA ALA A 52 11.41 -1.21 -12.40
C ALA A 52 10.46 -1.08 -11.21
N ILE A 53 9.77 -2.16 -10.86
CA ILE A 53 8.86 -2.17 -9.70
C ILE A 53 9.63 -1.98 -8.39
N GLU A 54 10.80 -2.60 -8.26
CA GLU A 54 11.62 -2.42 -7.05
C GLU A 54 12.08 -0.96 -6.89
N ILE A 55 12.42 -0.29 -7.98
CA ILE A 55 12.80 1.12 -7.96
C ILE A 55 11.64 1.98 -7.49
N ILE A 56 10.44 1.75 -8.04
CA ILE A 56 9.23 2.50 -7.66
C ILE A 56 8.90 2.28 -6.19
N ARG A 57 8.99 1.04 -5.72
CA ARG A 57 8.75 0.70 -4.31
C ARG A 57 9.76 1.33 -3.37
N ALA A 58 11.03 1.39 -3.78
CA ALA A 58 12.07 2.05 -3.00
C ALA A 58 11.81 3.57 -2.88
N GLU A 59 11.34 4.19 -3.94
CA GLU A 59 10.94 5.61 -3.91
C GLU A 59 9.74 5.84 -2.98
N ALA A 60 8.74 4.98 -3.07
CA ALA A 60 7.57 5.03 -2.18
C ALA A 60 7.99 4.90 -0.72
N LYS A 61 8.89 3.98 -0.43
CA LYS A 61 9.41 3.75 0.92
C LYS A 61 10.11 5.00 1.47
N ARG A 62 10.88 5.69 0.63
CA ARG A 62 11.52 6.96 1.04
C ARG A 62 10.49 8.05 1.33
N SER A 63 9.46 8.16 0.50
CA SER A 63 8.36 9.11 0.73
C SER A 63 7.63 8.82 2.03
N HIS A 64 7.35 7.56 2.31
CA HIS A 64 6.69 7.13 3.55
C HIS A 64 7.55 7.45 4.78
N ALA A 65 8.87 7.26 4.68
CA ALA A 65 9.78 7.60 5.75
C ALA A 65 9.81 9.10 6.03
N LEU A 66 9.74 9.94 5.00
CA LEU A 66 9.68 11.39 5.16
C LEU A 66 8.38 11.85 5.84
N LEU A 67 7.29 11.10 5.67
CA LEU A 67 6.00 11.39 6.30
C LEU A 67 5.86 10.74 7.68
N ASP A 68 6.82 9.95 8.11
CA ASP A 68 6.78 9.19 9.36
C ASP A 68 5.67 8.13 9.39
N VAL A 69 5.35 7.55 8.24
CA VAL A 69 4.43 6.41 8.16
C VAL A 69 4.96 5.26 9.02
N THR A 70 4.08 4.64 9.80
CA THR A 70 4.46 3.62 10.76
C THR A 70 5.01 2.37 10.08
N GLU A 71 4.30 1.88 9.07
CA GLU A 71 4.70 0.67 8.35
C GLU A 71 3.98 0.60 7.01
N THR A 72 4.65 0.07 5.99
CA THR A 72 4.05 -0.19 4.68
C THR A 72 4.18 -1.66 4.34
N ALA A 73 3.07 -2.28 3.97
CA ALA A 73 3.03 -3.64 3.47
C ALA A 73 2.90 -3.62 1.95
N TYR A 74 3.72 -4.43 1.28
CA TYR A 74 3.70 -4.56 -0.18
C TYR A 74 3.21 -5.95 -0.55
N PHE A 75 2.17 -5.99 -1.38
CA PHE A 75 1.63 -7.25 -1.89
C PHE A 75 1.90 -7.35 -3.38
N ASP A 76 1.76 -8.55 -3.92
CA ASP A 76 2.10 -8.83 -5.31
C ASP A 76 0.90 -9.36 -6.10
N PHE A 77 -0.29 -8.83 -5.81
CA PHE A 77 -1.46 -9.14 -6.62
C PHE A 77 -1.27 -8.57 -8.04
N PRO A 78 -1.82 -9.22 -9.06
CA PRO A 78 -1.56 -8.81 -10.43
C PRO A 78 -2.18 -7.45 -10.77
N ALA A 79 -1.44 -6.64 -11.52
CA ALA A 79 -1.93 -5.45 -12.18
C ALA A 79 -1.37 -5.44 -13.61
N PRO A 80 -2.18 -5.12 -14.64
CA PRO A 80 -3.62 -4.90 -14.55
C PRO A 80 -4.38 -6.20 -14.25
N GLN A 81 -5.70 -6.16 -14.23
CA GLN A 81 -6.60 -7.31 -14.06
C GLN A 81 -6.78 -7.77 -12.61
N LEU A 82 -6.57 -6.86 -11.66
CA LEU A 82 -6.83 -7.16 -10.25
C LEU A 82 -8.28 -7.61 -10.04
N GLU A 83 -9.22 -7.06 -10.78
CA GLU A 83 -10.64 -7.39 -10.73
C GLU A 83 -10.94 -8.83 -11.12
N GLN A 84 -10.02 -9.48 -11.85
CA GLN A 84 -10.15 -10.89 -12.24
C GLN A 84 -9.51 -11.84 -11.24
N TYR A 85 -8.79 -11.32 -10.27
CA TYR A 85 -8.18 -12.12 -9.22
C TYR A 85 -9.24 -12.46 -8.16
N PRO A 86 -9.18 -13.66 -7.53
CA PRO A 86 -10.18 -14.03 -6.51
C PRO A 86 -10.26 -13.00 -5.39
N GLN A 87 -11.40 -12.33 -5.28
CA GLN A 87 -11.61 -11.24 -4.34
C GLN A 87 -11.47 -11.67 -2.89
N TYR A 88 -11.86 -12.91 -2.56
CA TYR A 88 -11.77 -13.41 -1.20
C TYR A 88 -10.32 -13.50 -0.71
N LYS A 89 -9.36 -13.72 -1.62
CA LYS A 89 -7.92 -13.74 -1.25
C LYS A 89 -7.43 -12.36 -0.87
N ILE A 90 -7.87 -11.35 -1.62
CA ILE A 90 -7.53 -9.95 -1.32
C ILE A 90 -8.15 -9.55 0.02
N ALA A 91 -9.43 -9.87 0.21
CA ALA A 91 -10.14 -9.58 1.46
C ALA A 91 -9.49 -10.28 2.65
N SER A 92 -9.04 -11.52 2.48
CA SER A 92 -8.37 -12.28 3.54
C SER A 92 -7.08 -11.61 4.00
N VAL A 93 -6.26 -11.15 3.05
CA VAL A 93 -5.01 -10.45 3.35
C VAL A 93 -5.28 -9.14 4.10
N LEU A 94 -6.27 -8.38 3.67
CA LEU A 94 -6.64 -7.12 4.33
C LEU A 94 -7.20 -7.37 5.73
N ASN A 95 -8.03 -8.39 5.90
CA ASN A 95 -8.55 -8.75 7.22
C ASN A 95 -7.43 -9.14 8.19
N GLN A 96 -6.45 -9.90 7.71
CA GLN A 96 -5.29 -10.26 8.52
C GLN A 96 -4.52 -9.02 8.96
N LEU A 97 -4.28 -8.10 8.04
CA LEU A 97 -3.57 -6.86 8.32
C LEU A 97 -4.33 -6.00 9.35
N ILE A 98 -5.65 -5.89 9.18
CA ILE A 98 -6.51 -5.15 10.11
C ILE A 98 -6.39 -5.72 11.54
N ARG A 99 -6.38 -7.05 11.66
CA ARG A 99 -6.24 -7.70 12.97
C ARG A 99 -4.85 -7.52 13.56
N GLU A 100 -3.81 -7.77 12.78
CA GLU A 100 -2.41 -7.69 13.24
C GLU A 100 -2.04 -6.29 13.69
N LYS A 101 -2.49 -5.28 12.98
CA LYS A 101 -2.17 -3.87 13.28
C LYS A 101 -3.20 -3.20 14.16
N GLN A 102 -4.24 -3.93 14.54
CA GLN A 102 -5.33 -3.41 15.40
C GLN A 102 -5.92 -2.11 14.82
N ILE A 103 -6.27 -2.17 13.54
CA ILE A 103 -6.84 -1.02 12.83
C ILE A 103 -8.21 -0.66 13.40
N ASP A 104 -8.42 0.61 13.60
CA ASP A 104 -9.67 1.17 14.17
C ASP A 104 -10.83 1.27 13.17
#